data_3c7bb5b7a098dabff5b87f19c7ff0925
#
_entry.id   3c7bb5b7a098dabff5b87f19c7ff0925
#
_cell.length_a   1.000
_cell.length_b   1.000
_cell.length_c   1.000
_cell.angle_alpha   90.00
_cell.angle_beta   90.00
_cell.angle_gamma   90.00
#
_symmetry.space_group_name_H-M   'P 1'
#
loop_
_entity.id
_entity.type
_entity.pdbx_description
1 polymer ?
#
loop_
_entity_poly.entity_id
_entity_poly.type
_entity_poly.pdbx_seq_one_letter_code
_entity_poly.pdbx_strand_id
1 'polypeptide(L)'
;MVVDQMRWDYLYRYANRYTANGFKRLLQDGFSCENTLINYTPTITACGHTCVYTGSVPAIHGIVGNGWYSREVGRNMYCAEDTSVNTVGSSSAAGKMSPRNMLVSTIGDELRLSNNFQSKVVGIAIKDRGAILPAGHSATAAYWFDASAGNWITSTYYMNELPAWAKEYNEQKWPAQYLKTPWTTLYPIESYTLSTADDKAYEGRFKGASNSAFPHDLSDQPGSIASTPWGNTMTLEFAKKALEAYNLGGGEVTDLLAISLSSPDYVGHQFGPNSIEIEDTYLRLDKDLAAFFDYLDKRVGKGQWTFFITADHGVAHVPGFMEENKLPGGVWDDGTSLTSLNEQIKTRFGVNKALLAFSNYQFYLDHAAIASAGKSEKEITDFVIAQLLPLKAVANAFPLRELNQTTLPEPMRSMITNGFNVKRGGDIQIVLNPGWIEGSKTGTTHGLWYPYDAHIPLVWMGWGIKPGKSNRTIGMTDISPTLAAMLHIQMPNGSVGKVIEEITK
;
A
#
# COMPACT_ATOMS: atom_id res chain seq x y z
N MET A 1 9.98 6.47 -4.47
CA MET A 1 8.90 6.88 -3.52
C MET A 1 7.61 6.18 -3.89
N VAL A 2 6.89 5.64 -2.89
CA VAL A 2 5.53 5.14 -3.04
C VAL A 2 4.59 6.09 -2.31
N VAL A 3 3.53 6.56 -2.96
CA VAL A 3 2.45 7.32 -2.33
C VAL A 3 1.27 6.37 -2.17
N ASP A 4 1.05 5.95 -0.95
CA ASP A 4 0.04 4.93 -0.60
C ASP A 4 -1.36 5.36 -1.05
N GLN A 5 -2.08 4.51 -1.78
CA GLN A 5 -3.42 4.75 -2.32
C GLN A 5 -3.52 5.87 -3.38
N MET A 6 -2.40 6.23 -4.04
CA MET A 6 -2.44 7.29 -5.05
C MET A 6 -3.07 6.78 -6.36
N ARG A 7 -4.23 7.30 -6.70
CA ARG A 7 -4.85 7.09 -8.01
C ARG A 7 -4.06 7.83 -9.10
N TRP A 8 -3.96 7.23 -10.28
CA TRP A 8 -3.29 7.86 -11.44
C TRP A 8 -3.90 9.24 -11.78
N ASP A 9 -5.22 9.37 -11.71
CA ASP A 9 -5.92 10.59 -12.09
C ASP A 9 -5.63 11.79 -11.18
N TYR A 10 -5.08 11.62 -9.98
CA TYR A 10 -4.70 12.73 -9.11
C TYR A 10 -3.58 13.60 -9.69
N LEU A 11 -2.69 13.03 -10.53
CA LEU A 11 -1.67 13.80 -11.23
C LEU A 11 -2.29 14.87 -12.16
N TYR A 12 -3.47 14.59 -12.71
CA TYR A 12 -4.15 15.45 -13.70
C TYR A 12 -5.34 16.19 -13.13
N ARG A 13 -6.10 15.57 -12.22
CA ARG A 13 -7.27 16.18 -11.60
C ARG A 13 -6.93 17.51 -10.93
N TYR A 14 -5.82 17.58 -10.22
CA TYR A 14 -5.38 18.78 -9.49
C TYR A 14 -4.28 19.57 -10.21
N ALA A 15 -3.93 19.24 -11.44
CA ALA A 15 -2.79 19.80 -12.16
C ALA A 15 -2.76 21.33 -12.21
N ASN A 16 -3.93 21.99 -12.37
CA ASN A 16 -4.00 23.45 -12.41
C ASN A 16 -3.66 24.12 -11.08
N ARG A 17 -3.72 23.39 -9.98
CA ARG A 17 -3.47 23.86 -8.60
C ARG A 17 -2.07 23.53 -8.10
N TYR A 18 -1.36 22.61 -8.74
CA TYR A 18 0.00 22.25 -8.38
C TYR A 18 1.00 23.38 -8.64
N THR A 19 2.02 23.45 -7.80
CA THR A 19 3.14 24.39 -7.94
C THR A 19 4.08 23.99 -9.08
N ALA A 20 4.91 24.90 -9.52
CA ALA A 20 5.85 24.63 -10.62
C ALA A 20 6.91 23.57 -10.26
N ASN A 21 7.31 23.47 -8.98
CA ASN A 21 8.46 22.68 -8.53
C ASN A 21 8.08 21.31 -7.93
N GLY A 22 6.78 21.02 -7.73
CA GLY A 22 6.27 19.75 -7.24
C GLY A 22 5.90 18.78 -8.37
N PHE A 23 4.64 18.36 -8.41
CA PHE A 23 4.15 17.44 -9.45
C PHE A 23 4.32 17.98 -10.88
N LYS A 24 4.24 19.31 -11.10
CA LYS A 24 4.51 19.88 -12.43
C LYS A 24 5.95 19.66 -12.87
N ARG A 25 6.93 19.91 -11.99
CA ARG A 25 8.34 19.60 -12.27
C ARG A 25 8.53 18.12 -12.61
N LEU A 26 7.91 17.25 -11.82
CA LEU A 26 7.98 15.81 -12.03
C LEU A 26 7.49 15.39 -13.41
N LEU A 27 6.35 15.95 -13.87
CA LEU A 27 5.77 15.65 -15.19
C LEU A 27 6.52 16.34 -16.35
N GLN A 28 7.15 17.50 -16.13
CA GLN A 28 7.86 18.26 -17.16
C GLN A 28 9.29 17.77 -17.37
N ASP A 29 10.02 17.50 -16.27
CA ASP A 29 11.43 17.09 -16.29
C ASP A 29 11.58 15.57 -16.29
N GLY A 30 10.50 14.83 -16.05
CA GLY A 30 10.49 13.39 -15.93
C GLY A 30 9.91 12.66 -17.14
N PHE A 31 9.90 11.33 -17.05
CA PHE A 31 9.25 10.42 -17.98
C PHE A 31 8.02 9.78 -17.32
N SER A 32 6.84 10.03 -17.88
CA SER A 32 5.57 9.52 -17.35
C SER A 32 5.10 8.28 -18.09
N CYS A 33 4.86 7.21 -17.34
CA CYS A 33 4.24 5.96 -17.80
C CYS A 33 2.74 6.04 -17.54
N GLU A 34 1.98 6.52 -18.54
CA GLU A 34 0.57 6.90 -18.39
C GLU A 34 -0.38 5.73 -18.14
N ASN A 35 0.02 4.51 -18.47
CA ASN A 35 -0.81 3.32 -18.35
C ASN A 35 -0.10 2.24 -17.55
N THR A 36 0.24 2.57 -16.30
CA THR A 36 0.86 1.63 -15.37
C THR A 36 -0.21 0.91 -14.57
N LEU A 37 -0.20 -0.43 -14.64
CA LEU A 37 -1.21 -1.29 -14.04
C LEU A 37 -0.59 -2.27 -13.05
N ILE A 38 -1.31 -2.50 -11.95
CA ILE A 38 -1.07 -3.64 -11.09
C ILE A 38 -1.55 -4.88 -11.81
N ASN A 39 -0.72 -5.91 -11.85
CA ASN A 39 -0.95 -7.14 -12.60
C ASN A 39 -1.26 -8.36 -11.72
N TYR A 40 -1.72 -8.13 -10.50
CA TYR A 40 -2.16 -9.15 -9.54
C TYR A 40 -3.33 -8.62 -8.67
N THR A 41 -3.94 -9.50 -7.91
CA THR A 41 -4.93 -9.19 -6.86
C THR A 41 -4.64 -10.07 -5.65
N PRO A 42 -4.82 -9.59 -4.39
CA PRO A 42 -5.47 -8.33 -4.01
C PRO A 42 -4.55 -7.11 -4.16
N THR A 43 -5.13 -5.98 -4.54
CA THR A 43 -4.45 -4.68 -4.64
C THR A 43 -4.36 -4.03 -3.26
N ILE A 44 -3.43 -4.49 -2.45
CA ILE A 44 -3.28 -4.19 -1.02
C ILE A 44 -1.86 -3.73 -0.72
N THR A 45 -1.70 -2.85 0.28
CA THR A 45 -0.45 -2.16 0.65
C THR A 45 0.78 -3.08 0.67
N ALA A 46 0.74 -4.19 1.42
CA ALA A 46 1.91 -5.06 1.54
C ALA A 46 2.31 -5.70 0.21
N CYS A 47 1.32 -6.13 -0.60
CA CYS A 47 1.56 -6.70 -1.92
C CYS A 47 2.18 -5.66 -2.86
N GLY A 48 1.64 -4.43 -2.88
CA GLY A 48 2.10 -3.35 -3.74
C GLY A 48 3.54 -2.92 -3.42
N HIS A 49 3.82 -2.64 -2.16
CA HIS A 49 5.18 -2.28 -1.74
C HIS A 49 6.19 -3.39 -2.06
N THR A 50 5.82 -4.65 -1.82
CA THR A 50 6.69 -5.78 -2.18
C THR A 50 6.92 -5.85 -3.69
N CYS A 51 5.86 -5.75 -4.50
CA CYS A 51 5.94 -5.83 -5.95
C CYS A 51 6.84 -4.74 -6.55
N VAL A 52 6.68 -3.48 -6.12
CA VAL A 52 7.49 -2.34 -6.61
C VAL A 52 8.99 -2.59 -6.45
N TYR A 53 9.41 -3.16 -5.32
CA TYR A 53 10.85 -3.32 -5.01
C TYR A 53 11.41 -4.70 -5.33
N THR A 54 10.57 -5.67 -5.70
CA THR A 54 11.02 -7.01 -6.11
C THR A 54 10.80 -7.31 -7.59
N GLY A 55 9.92 -6.58 -8.27
CA GLY A 55 9.47 -6.94 -9.62
C GLY A 55 8.69 -8.25 -9.67
N SER A 56 8.25 -8.76 -8.51
CA SER A 56 7.60 -10.06 -8.33
C SER A 56 6.12 -9.91 -8.01
N VAL A 57 5.39 -11.00 -7.95
CA VAL A 57 3.95 -11.06 -7.66
C VAL A 57 3.68 -11.89 -6.40
N PRO A 58 2.51 -11.73 -5.72
CA PRO A 58 2.17 -12.45 -4.50
C PRO A 58 2.33 -13.96 -4.57
N ALA A 59 2.03 -14.57 -5.71
CA ALA A 59 2.22 -15.99 -5.95
C ALA A 59 3.68 -16.46 -5.72
N ILE A 60 4.65 -15.57 -5.96
CA ILE A 60 6.09 -15.86 -5.89
C ILE A 60 6.72 -15.25 -4.64
N HIS A 61 6.55 -13.93 -4.41
CA HIS A 61 7.16 -13.27 -3.25
C HIS A 61 6.48 -13.63 -1.91
N GLY A 62 5.33 -14.28 -1.94
CA GLY A 62 4.66 -14.85 -0.78
C GLY A 62 3.91 -13.87 0.12
N ILE A 63 3.96 -12.57 -0.12
CA ILE A 63 3.16 -11.57 0.60
C ILE A 63 1.81 -11.46 -0.11
N VAL A 64 0.80 -12.17 0.42
CA VAL A 64 -0.50 -12.33 -0.24
C VAL A 64 -1.59 -11.36 0.26
N GLY A 65 -1.21 -10.46 1.16
CA GLY A 65 -2.07 -9.44 1.75
C GLY A 65 -1.34 -8.73 2.88
N ASN A 66 -2.00 -7.80 3.57
CA ASN A 66 -1.49 -7.25 4.83
C ASN A 66 -1.45 -8.32 5.94
N GLY A 67 -2.28 -9.33 5.81
CA GLY A 67 -2.30 -10.55 6.61
C GLY A 67 -2.98 -11.68 5.86
N TRP A 68 -2.82 -12.90 6.34
CA TRP A 68 -3.47 -14.11 5.82
C TRP A 68 -3.61 -15.15 6.93
N TYR A 69 -4.52 -16.11 6.75
CA TYR A 69 -4.59 -17.24 7.65
C TYR A 69 -3.47 -18.24 7.33
N SER A 70 -2.57 -18.43 8.29
CA SER A 70 -1.50 -19.43 8.18
C SER A 70 -1.97 -20.79 8.70
N ARG A 71 -2.06 -21.77 7.81
CA ARG A 71 -2.41 -23.15 8.20
C ARG A 71 -1.32 -23.80 9.05
N GLU A 72 -0.07 -23.41 8.86
CA GLU A 72 1.08 -23.91 9.62
C GLU A 72 1.02 -23.49 11.09
N VAL A 73 0.62 -22.23 11.34
CA VAL A 73 0.56 -21.67 12.70
C VAL A 73 -0.85 -21.76 13.31
N GLY A 74 -1.88 -22.00 12.47
CA GLY A 74 -3.27 -22.11 12.89
C GLY A 74 -3.95 -20.79 13.28
N ARG A 75 -3.43 -19.64 12.80
CA ARG A 75 -3.95 -18.30 13.07
C ARG A 75 -3.68 -17.32 11.93
N ASN A 76 -4.32 -16.17 12.03
CA ASN A 76 -3.96 -15.05 11.17
C ASN A 76 -2.53 -14.58 11.47
N MET A 77 -1.75 -14.37 10.41
CA MET A 77 -0.41 -13.80 10.45
C MET A 77 -0.42 -12.43 9.77
N TYR A 78 0.33 -11.50 10.34
CA TYR A 78 0.59 -10.21 9.70
C TYR A 78 1.82 -10.32 8.79
N CYS A 79 1.83 -9.57 7.67
CA CYS A 79 2.83 -9.72 6.60
C CYS A 79 4.28 -9.47 7.06
N ALA A 80 4.49 -8.57 8.01
CA ALA A 80 5.81 -8.26 8.56
C ALA A 80 6.07 -8.81 9.96
N GLU A 81 5.11 -9.53 10.58
CA GLU A 81 5.31 -9.99 11.97
C GLU A 81 6.52 -10.91 12.11
N ASP A 82 7.28 -10.67 13.15
CA ASP A 82 8.41 -11.49 13.55
C ASP A 82 8.55 -11.52 15.07
N THR A 83 8.17 -12.63 15.67
CA THR A 83 8.23 -12.82 17.13
C THR A 83 9.65 -13.05 17.65
N SER A 84 10.63 -13.27 16.78
CA SER A 84 12.04 -13.47 17.14
C SER A 84 12.80 -12.17 17.37
N VAL A 85 12.20 -11.01 17.02
CA VAL A 85 12.80 -9.68 17.18
C VAL A 85 12.05 -8.84 18.20
N ASN A 86 12.69 -7.80 18.70
CA ASN A 86 12.14 -6.87 19.67
C ASN A 86 12.04 -5.46 19.08
N THR A 87 11.14 -4.66 19.67
CA THR A 87 11.01 -3.25 19.37
C THR A 87 12.22 -2.45 19.83
N VAL A 88 12.67 -1.53 19.00
CA VAL A 88 13.74 -0.56 19.32
C VAL A 88 13.17 0.84 19.12
N GLY A 89 13.13 1.64 20.20
CA GLY A 89 12.63 3.03 20.18
C GLY A 89 11.29 3.24 20.88
N SER A 90 10.61 2.17 21.30
CA SER A 90 9.44 2.24 22.18
C SER A 90 9.31 0.96 23.03
N SER A 91 8.36 0.96 23.97
CA SER A 91 8.02 -0.21 24.79
C SER A 91 6.88 -1.05 24.22
N SER A 92 6.30 -0.66 23.11
CA SER A 92 5.18 -1.35 22.48
C SER A 92 5.63 -2.62 21.73
N ALA A 93 4.68 -3.41 21.25
CA ALA A 93 4.98 -4.54 20.37
C ALA A 93 5.11 -4.16 18.87
N ALA A 94 4.95 -2.87 18.53
CA ALA A 94 4.93 -2.40 17.14
C ALA A 94 6.24 -2.60 16.36
N GLY A 95 7.34 -2.90 17.06
CA GLY A 95 8.63 -3.20 16.44
C GLY A 95 8.94 -4.70 16.33
N LYS A 96 8.02 -5.61 16.66
CA LYS A 96 8.21 -7.06 16.44
C LYS A 96 7.98 -7.41 14.97
N MET A 97 8.75 -6.77 14.08
CA MET A 97 8.56 -6.80 12.62
C MET A 97 9.89 -6.98 11.91
N SER A 98 9.88 -7.74 10.80
CA SER A 98 11.02 -7.93 9.90
C SER A 98 10.55 -8.34 8.50
N PRO A 99 11.42 -8.38 7.47
CA PRO A 99 11.05 -8.83 6.13
C PRO A 99 10.99 -10.36 5.98
N ARG A 100 11.14 -11.15 7.04
CA ARG A 100 11.32 -12.62 6.98
C ARG A 100 10.23 -13.38 6.22
N ASN A 101 9.01 -12.84 6.15
CA ASN A 101 7.90 -13.48 5.46
C ASN A 101 7.93 -13.27 3.94
N MET A 102 8.74 -12.35 3.44
CA MET A 102 9.01 -12.17 2.02
C MET A 102 9.99 -13.23 1.54
N LEU A 103 9.67 -13.92 0.43
CA LEU A 103 10.40 -15.11 -0.04
C LEU A 103 11.45 -14.81 -1.11
N VAL A 104 11.59 -13.55 -1.51
CA VAL A 104 12.47 -13.12 -2.62
C VAL A 104 13.31 -11.93 -2.21
N SER A 105 14.43 -11.68 -2.92
CA SER A 105 15.24 -10.49 -2.75
C SER A 105 14.56 -9.24 -3.32
N THR A 106 14.95 -8.08 -2.83
CA THR A 106 14.56 -6.76 -3.36
C THR A 106 15.65 -6.19 -4.24
N ILE A 107 15.34 -5.13 -4.99
CA ILE A 107 16.37 -4.36 -5.72
C ILE A 107 17.42 -3.75 -4.77
N GLY A 108 17.04 -3.44 -3.52
CA GLY A 108 17.98 -3.01 -2.49
C GLY A 108 18.93 -4.13 -2.06
N ASP A 109 18.44 -5.37 -1.95
CA ASP A 109 19.28 -6.54 -1.67
C ASP A 109 20.27 -6.78 -2.81
N GLU A 110 19.82 -6.77 -4.07
CA GLU A 110 20.68 -6.96 -5.25
C GLU A 110 21.71 -5.83 -5.38
N LEU A 111 21.33 -4.58 -5.09
CA LEU A 111 22.25 -3.45 -5.07
C LEU A 111 23.37 -3.67 -4.05
N ARG A 112 23.06 -4.15 -2.87
CA ARG A 112 24.06 -4.45 -1.84
C ARG A 112 24.93 -5.66 -2.21
N LEU A 113 24.34 -6.70 -2.77
CA LEU A 113 25.07 -7.88 -3.24
C LEU A 113 26.06 -7.54 -4.36
N SER A 114 25.71 -6.63 -5.28
CA SER A 114 26.52 -6.26 -6.44
C SER A 114 27.86 -5.63 -6.07
N ASN A 115 28.00 -5.03 -4.87
CA ASN A 115 29.18 -4.31 -4.43
C ASN A 115 29.67 -4.71 -3.04
N ASN A 116 29.43 -5.95 -2.66
CA ASN A 116 29.85 -6.50 -1.37
C ASN A 116 29.40 -5.65 -0.17
N PHE A 117 28.11 -5.26 -0.16
CA PHE A 117 27.43 -4.54 0.91
C PHE A 117 27.95 -3.11 1.19
N GLN A 118 28.64 -2.48 0.24
CA GLN A 118 29.07 -1.08 0.38
C GLN A 118 27.90 -0.10 0.26
N SER A 119 26.92 -0.39 -0.60
CA SER A 119 25.69 0.41 -0.72
C SER A 119 24.86 0.37 0.56
N LYS A 120 24.25 1.51 0.86
CA LYS A 120 23.31 1.64 1.97
C LYS A 120 21.88 1.63 1.43
N VAL A 121 21.01 0.88 2.10
CA VAL A 121 19.59 0.80 1.79
C VAL A 121 18.81 1.15 3.03
N VAL A 122 17.97 2.19 2.94
CA VAL A 122 17.16 2.66 4.06
C VAL A 122 15.70 2.75 3.65
N GLY A 123 14.81 2.13 4.44
CA GLY A 123 13.36 2.18 4.27
C GLY A 123 12.69 3.07 5.31
N ILE A 124 11.76 3.94 4.89
CA ILE A 124 11.05 4.87 5.80
C ILE A 124 9.57 4.96 5.41
N ALA A 125 8.70 4.73 6.37
CA ALA A 125 7.25 4.92 6.23
C ALA A 125 6.57 5.04 7.59
N ILE A 126 5.38 5.62 7.64
CA ILE A 126 4.53 5.50 8.84
C ILE A 126 4.09 4.05 9.03
N LYS A 127 3.61 3.38 7.98
CA LYS A 127 3.27 1.95 8.02
C LYS A 127 4.54 1.09 8.00
N ASP A 128 4.69 0.18 8.96
CA ASP A 128 5.82 -0.76 9.07
C ASP A 128 6.11 -1.51 7.76
N ARG A 129 5.08 -2.11 7.14
CA ARG A 129 5.18 -2.83 5.87
C ARG A 129 5.65 -1.96 4.71
N GLY A 130 5.35 -0.65 4.75
CA GLY A 130 5.79 0.33 3.77
C GLY A 130 7.27 0.72 3.91
N ALA A 131 7.88 0.47 5.06
CA ALA A 131 9.31 0.66 5.29
C ALA A 131 10.10 -0.65 5.10
N ILE A 132 9.62 -1.73 5.71
CA ILE A 132 10.32 -3.01 5.86
C ILE A 132 10.40 -3.76 4.52
N LEU A 133 9.28 -3.94 3.82
CA LEU A 133 9.22 -4.73 2.59
C LEU A 133 10.01 -4.08 1.45
N PRO A 134 9.95 -2.74 1.23
CA PRO A 134 10.83 -2.04 0.30
C PRO A 134 12.32 -2.11 0.64
N ALA A 135 12.66 -2.03 1.92
CA ALA A 135 14.05 -2.09 2.37
C ALA A 135 14.70 -3.46 2.07
N GLY A 136 13.94 -4.54 2.16
CA GLY A 136 14.43 -5.88 1.91
C GLY A 136 15.13 -6.55 3.07
N HIS A 137 15.74 -7.70 2.80
CA HIS A 137 16.35 -8.55 3.82
C HIS A 137 17.68 -8.01 4.35
N SER A 138 18.47 -7.40 3.49
CA SER A 138 19.83 -6.97 3.81
C SER A 138 19.97 -5.48 4.09
N ALA A 139 18.83 -4.77 4.28
CA ALA A 139 18.84 -3.31 4.46
C ALA A 139 19.76 -2.83 5.57
N THR A 140 20.32 -1.63 5.39
CA THR A 140 21.10 -0.95 6.43
C THR A 140 20.18 -0.56 7.60
N ALA A 141 18.95 -0.11 7.29
CA ALA A 141 17.94 0.26 8.28
C ALA A 141 16.54 0.28 7.66
N ALA A 142 15.52 0.07 8.50
CA ALA A 142 14.15 0.43 8.20
C ALA A 142 13.53 1.09 9.43
N TYR A 143 12.79 2.19 9.22
CA TYR A 143 12.12 2.95 10.27
C TYR A 143 10.65 3.10 9.96
N TRP A 144 9.82 2.92 11.00
CA TRP A 144 8.38 3.13 10.91
C TRP A 144 7.85 3.84 12.16
N PHE A 145 6.62 4.27 12.12
CA PHE A 145 6.08 5.12 13.17
C PHE A 145 5.17 4.33 14.11
N ASP A 146 5.47 4.35 15.39
CA ASP A 146 4.60 3.85 16.46
C ASP A 146 3.69 4.98 16.94
N ALA A 147 2.45 4.99 16.45
CA ALA A 147 1.46 6.01 16.82
C ALA A 147 1.12 6.00 18.31
N SER A 148 1.23 4.86 18.99
CA SER A 148 0.96 4.76 20.43
C SER A 148 2.01 5.44 21.30
N ALA A 149 3.26 5.42 20.83
CA ALA A 149 4.39 6.08 21.50
C ALA A 149 4.67 7.49 20.92
N GLY A 150 4.15 7.79 19.72
CA GLY A 150 4.45 9.02 19.00
C GLY A 150 5.89 9.09 18.50
N ASN A 151 6.53 7.96 18.25
CA ASN A 151 7.96 7.84 17.94
C ASN A 151 8.20 7.07 16.63
N TRP A 152 9.28 7.43 15.93
CA TRP A 152 9.90 6.58 14.94
C TRP A 152 10.65 5.47 15.64
N ILE A 153 10.42 4.24 15.20
CA ILE A 153 10.96 3.00 15.77
C ILE A 153 11.58 2.13 14.70
N THR A 154 12.25 1.08 15.14
CA THR A 154 12.76 -0.01 14.32
C THR A 154 12.67 -1.32 15.12
N SER A 155 13.32 -2.37 14.65
CA SER A 155 13.44 -3.65 15.37
C SER A 155 14.88 -4.09 15.53
N THR A 156 15.08 -5.06 16.44
CA THR A 156 16.39 -5.70 16.61
C THR A 156 16.85 -6.50 15.38
N TYR A 157 16.01 -6.63 14.36
CA TYR A 157 16.43 -7.14 13.05
C TYR A 157 17.49 -6.23 12.41
N TYR A 158 17.33 -4.91 12.55
CA TYR A 158 18.21 -3.92 11.92
C TYR A 158 19.28 -3.38 12.88
N MET A 159 18.92 -3.11 14.13
CA MET A 159 19.83 -2.53 15.12
C MET A 159 19.35 -2.75 16.56
N ASN A 160 20.27 -2.72 17.53
CA ASN A 160 19.95 -2.94 18.95
C ASN A 160 19.47 -1.67 19.67
N GLU A 161 19.77 -0.49 19.14
CA GLU A 161 19.30 0.80 19.67
C GLU A 161 19.14 1.83 18.55
N LEU A 162 18.24 2.80 18.76
CA LEU A 162 18.11 3.92 17.83
C LEU A 162 19.40 4.76 17.80
N PRO A 163 19.85 5.20 16.62
CA PRO A 163 20.97 6.14 16.53
C PRO A 163 20.58 7.50 17.14
N ALA A 164 21.58 8.28 17.58
CA ALA A 164 21.39 9.54 18.28
C ALA A 164 20.46 10.49 17.52
N TRP A 165 20.67 10.66 16.23
CA TRP A 165 19.85 11.54 15.39
C TRP A 165 18.35 11.17 15.38
N ALA A 166 18.03 9.87 15.44
CA ALA A 166 16.63 9.41 15.47
C ALA A 166 16.00 9.60 16.85
N LYS A 167 16.80 9.42 17.94
CA LYS A 167 16.38 9.74 19.31
C LYS A 167 16.06 11.24 19.42
N GLU A 168 16.98 12.10 18.96
CA GLU A 168 16.81 13.57 18.94
C GLU A 168 15.59 14.00 18.12
N TYR A 169 15.32 13.35 16.99
CA TYR A 169 14.12 13.62 16.18
C TYR A 169 12.84 13.28 16.96
N ASN A 170 12.81 12.13 17.65
CA ASN A 170 11.67 11.69 18.45
C ASN A 170 11.41 12.63 19.67
N GLU A 171 12.46 13.18 20.27
CA GLU A 171 12.36 14.13 21.39
C GLU A 171 11.63 15.41 21.03
N GLN A 172 11.60 15.79 19.74
CA GLN A 172 10.88 16.97 19.25
C GLN A 172 9.36 16.82 19.33
N LYS A 173 8.81 15.60 19.47
CA LYS A 173 7.36 15.34 19.54
C LYS A 173 6.58 15.96 18.37
N TRP A 174 7.09 15.79 17.15
CA TRP A 174 6.54 16.39 15.94
C TRP A 174 5.03 16.21 15.75
N PRO A 175 4.41 15.04 16.05
CA PRO A 175 2.96 14.89 15.92
C PRO A 175 2.18 15.94 16.71
N ALA A 176 2.55 16.19 17.98
CA ALA A 176 1.90 17.18 18.80
C ALA A 176 2.17 18.62 18.31
N GLN A 177 3.34 18.88 17.72
CA GLN A 177 3.64 20.20 17.16
C GLN A 177 2.83 20.48 15.89
N TYR A 178 2.72 19.52 14.97
CA TYR A 178 1.94 19.66 13.74
C TYR A 178 0.43 19.80 14.02
N LEU A 179 -0.09 19.03 14.98
CA LEU A 179 -1.52 19.02 15.29
C LEU A 179 -1.92 20.06 16.35
N LYS A 180 -1.00 20.93 16.79
CA LYS A 180 -1.29 22.01 17.76
C LYS A 180 -2.36 22.97 17.26
N THR A 181 -2.43 23.20 15.96
CA THR A 181 -3.45 24.00 15.30
C THR A 181 -4.38 23.10 14.49
N PRO A 182 -5.67 23.42 14.41
CA PRO A 182 -6.60 22.63 13.60
C PRO A 182 -6.16 22.51 12.13
N TRP A 183 -6.45 21.39 11.49
CA TRP A 183 -6.32 21.23 10.04
C TRP A 183 -7.41 22.06 9.37
N THR A 184 -6.97 23.15 8.74
CA THR A 184 -7.78 23.99 7.85
C THR A 184 -7.31 23.72 6.41
N THR A 185 -8.14 24.01 5.43
CA THR A 185 -7.76 23.91 4.01
C THR A 185 -6.60 24.87 3.68
N LEU A 186 -5.70 24.44 2.78
CA LEU A 186 -4.51 25.22 2.36
C LEU A 186 -4.88 26.52 1.62
N TYR A 187 -5.99 26.48 0.89
CA TYR A 187 -6.57 27.62 0.17
C TYR A 187 -8.01 27.84 0.64
N PRO A 188 -8.65 28.98 0.28
CA PRO A 188 -10.07 29.20 0.61
C PRO A 188 -10.92 28.00 0.18
N ILE A 189 -11.78 27.51 1.09
CA ILE A 189 -12.51 26.24 0.92
C ILE A 189 -13.41 26.25 -0.32
N GLU A 190 -13.97 27.40 -0.66
CA GLU A 190 -14.78 27.58 -1.87
C GLU A 190 -14.00 27.36 -3.17
N SER A 191 -12.67 27.33 -3.12
CA SER A 191 -11.82 27.01 -4.27
C SER A 191 -11.66 25.51 -4.56
N TYR A 192 -12.15 24.64 -3.67
CA TYR A 192 -12.07 23.17 -3.81
C TYR A 192 -13.20 22.61 -4.68
N THR A 193 -13.31 23.14 -5.89
CA THR A 193 -14.41 22.83 -6.82
C THR A 193 -14.28 21.47 -7.53
N LEU A 194 -13.16 20.77 -7.32
CA LEU A 194 -12.90 19.42 -7.88
C LEU A 194 -13.27 18.32 -6.89
N SER A 195 -13.68 18.70 -5.69
CA SER A 195 -14.12 17.83 -4.60
C SER A 195 -15.62 17.94 -4.34
N THR A 196 -16.18 17.00 -3.59
CA THR A 196 -17.55 17.07 -3.06
C THR A 196 -17.68 18.23 -2.08
N ALA A 197 -18.90 18.62 -1.75
CA ALA A 197 -19.13 19.56 -0.67
C ALA A 197 -18.61 19.00 0.65
N ASP A 198 -18.15 19.88 1.52
CA ASP A 198 -17.72 19.57 2.87
C ASP A 198 -18.86 18.90 3.70
N ASP A 199 -18.53 18.03 4.64
CA ASP A 199 -19.47 17.32 5.52
C ASP A 199 -20.46 16.39 4.78
N LYS A 200 -19.97 15.43 4.06
CA LYS A 200 -20.80 14.38 3.47
C LYS A 200 -21.10 13.26 4.49
N ALA A 201 -22.37 12.83 4.56
CA ALA A 201 -22.80 11.79 5.49
C ALA A 201 -22.10 10.44 5.32
N TYR A 202 -21.49 10.20 4.17
CA TYR A 202 -20.73 9.00 3.83
C TYR A 202 -19.23 9.13 4.09
N GLU A 203 -18.74 10.26 4.58
CA GLU A 203 -17.37 10.45 5.02
C GLU A 203 -17.20 9.97 6.47
N GLY A 204 -15.99 9.44 6.77
CA GLY A 204 -15.63 9.13 8.15
C GLY A 204 -15.36 10.40 8.96
N ARG A 205 -15.34 10.25 10.29
CA ARG A 205 -15.13 11.36 11.23
C ARG A 205 -13.94 11.06 12.13
N PHE A 206 -13.22 12.09 12.53
CA PHE A 206 -12.24 11.94 13.59
C PHE A 206 -12.94 11.64 14.93
N LYS A 207 -12.23 10.96 15.80
CA LYS A 207 -12.77 10.60 17.13
C LYS A 207 -13.22 11.86 17.88
N GLY A 208 -14.45 11.86 18.34
CA GLY A 208 -15.04 13.00 19.08
C GLY A 208 -15.64 14.13 18.21
N ALA A 209 -15.42 14.09 16.88
CA ALA A 209 -16.03 15.07 15.98
C ALA A 209 -17.52 14.79 15.74
N SER A 210 -18.32 15.85 15.69
CA SER A 210 -19.76 15.76 15.39
C SER A 210 -20.07 15.58 13.91
N ASN A 211 -19.17 16.05 13.03
CA ASN A 211 -19.28 16.00 11.57
C ASN A 211 -17.91 15.73 10.93
N SER A 212 -17.85 15.68 9.60
CA SER A 212 -16.62 15.54 8.82
C SER A 212 -16.06 16.86 8.29
N ALA A 213 -16.70 17.99 8.61
CA ALA A 213 -16.37 19.30 8.06
C ALA A 213 -15.06 19.88 8.61
N PHE A 214 -14.39 20.69 7.79
CA PHE A 214 -13.31 21.57 8.22
C PHE A 214 -13.81 22.68 9.17
N PRO A 215 -12.95 23.13 10.13
CA PRO A 215 -11.61 22.64 10.45
C PRO A 215 -11.63 21.39 11.33
N HIS A 216 -10.61 20.51 11.15
CA HIS A 216 -10.42 19.34 12.01
C HIS A 216 -9.49 19.68 13.18
N ASP A 217 -9.99 19.77 14.40
CA ASP A 217 -9.18 19.95 15.61
C ASP A 217 -8.72 18.59 16.15
N LEU A 218 -7.40 18.36 16.10
CA LEU A 218 -6.74 17.13 16.52
C LEU A 218 -5.67 17.40 17.58
N SER A 219 -5.72 18.55 18.25
CA SER A 219 -4.71 19.00 19.20
C SER A 219 -4.52 18.06 20.40
N ASP A 220 -5.56 17.31 20.77
CA ASP A 220 -5.54 16.28 21.80
C ASP A 220 -5.30 14.84 21.27
N GLN A 221 -5.11 14.69 19.97
CA GLN A 221 -5.01 13.39 19.28
C GLN A 221 -3.74 13.26 18.43
N PRO A 222 -2.53 13.37 19.03
CA PRO A 222 -1.28 13.33 18.26
C PRO A 222 -1.09 12.03 17.47
N GLY A 223 -1.70 10.91 17.87
CA GLY A 223 -1.71 9.66 17.13
C GLY A 223 -2.43 9.72 15.78
N SER A 224 -3.31 10.72 15.59
CA SER A 224 -4.03 10.93 14.32
C SER A 224 -3.18 11.55 13.21
N ILE A 225 -1.90 11.85 13.45
CA ILE A 225 -0.97 12.46 12.47
C ILE A 225 -0.97 11.71 11.13
N ALA A 226 -1.08 10.38 11.16
CA ALA A 226 -1.13 9.54 9.97
C ALA A 226 -2.34 9.84 9.06
N SER A 227 -3.47 10.26 9.63
CA SER A 227 -4.71 10.61 8.92
C SER A 227 -4.78 12.09 8.55
N THR A 228 -3.63 12.76 8.44
CA THR A 228 -3.51 14.17 8.07
C THR A 228 -2.38 14.38 7.07
N PRO A 229 -2.35 15.49 6.31
CA PRO A 229 -1.26 15.78 5.38
C PRO A 229 0.12 15.85 6.05
N TRP A 230 0.18 16.25 7.31
CA TRP A 230 1.44 16.38 8.05
C TRP A 230 2.15 15.06 8.33
N GLY A 231 1.45 13.91 8.20
CA GLY A 231 2.14 12.63 8.21
C GLY A 231 3.10 12.48 7.02
N ASN A 232 2.76 13.04 5.84
CA ASN A 232 3.67 13.10 4.70
C ASN A 232 4.86 14.01 4.99
N THR A 233 4.62 15.24 5.49
CA THR A 233 5.66 16.20 5.86
C THR A 233 6.62 15.59 6.89
N MET A 234 6.08 14.98 7.95
CA MET A 234 6.87 14.33 8.99
C MET A 234 7.74 13.19 8.44
N THR A 235 7.20 12.40 7.52
CA THR A 235 7.93 11.30 6.88
C THR A 235 9.07 11.81 6.01
N LEU A 236 8.86 12.87 5.23
CA LEU A 236 9.89 13.48 4.40
C LEU A 236 10.98 14.18 5.22
N GLU A 237 10.62 14.85 6.30
CA GLU A 237 11.60 15.46 7.20
C GLU A 237 12.46 14.40 7.91
N PHE A 238 11.87 13.29 8.35
CA PHE A 238 12.63 12.14 8.89
C PHE A 238 13.55 11.52 7.81
N ALA A 239 13.08 11.42 6.57
CA ALA A 239 13.86 10.92 5.45
C ALA A 239 15.07 11.81 5.12
N LYS A 240 14.92 13.15 5.19
CA LYS A 240 16.05 14.09 5.04
C LYS A 240 17.10 13.87 6.14
N LYS A 241 16.67 13.69 7.40
CA LYS A 241 17.57 13.38 8.51
C LYS A 241 18.31 12.06 8.33
N ALA A 242 17.62 11.01 7.86
CA ALA A 242 18.25 9.74 7.54
C ALA A 242 19.26 9.88 6.38
N LEU A 243 18.94 10.64 5.34
CA LEU A 243 19.82 10.90 4.21
C LEU A 243 21.11 11.59 4.66
N GLU A 244 21.01 12.57 5.59
CA GLU A 244 22.17 13.21 6.20
C GLU A 244 23.00 12.25 7.07
N ALA A 245 22.34 11.54 7.99
CA ALA A 245 23.00 10.72 8.99
C ALA A 245 23.70 9.50 8.41
N TYR A 246 23.11 8.86 7.40
CA TYR A 246 23.72 7.76 6.66
C TYR A 246 24.64 8.23 5.53
N ASN A 247 24.71 9.54 5.27
CA ASN A 247 25.44 10.12 4.14
C ASN A 247 25.07 9.45 2.81
N LEU A 248 23.74 9.27 2.57
CA LEU A 248 23.29 8.65 1.34
C LEU A 248 23.63 9.51 0.13
N GLY A 249 24.16 8.88 -0.93
CA GLY A 249 24.60 9.56 -2.12
C GLY A 249 25.86 10.41 -1.95
N GLY A 250 26.52 10.36 -0.79
CA GLY A 250 27.78 11.07 -0.54
C GLY A 250 29.04 10.25 -0.75
N GLY A 251 28.90 9.00 -1.17
CA GLY A 251 30.01 8.07 -1.44
C GLY A 251 30.24 7.81 -2.93
N GLU A 252 31.11 6.84 -3.23
CA GLU A 252 31.44 6.42 -4.59
C GLU A 252 30.42 5.39 -5.16
N VAL A 253 29.63 4.76 -4.31
CA VAL A 253 28.63 3.76 -4.67
C VAL A 253 27.22 4.31 -4.59
N THR A 254 26.32 3.79 -5.41
CA THR A 254 24.90 4.15 -5.35
C THR A 254 24.24 3.65 -4.06
N ASP A 255 23.48 4.49 -3.40
CA ASP A 255 22.63 4.14 -2.26
C ASP A 255 21.15 4.15 -2.66
N LEU A 256 20.29 3.50 -1.87
CA LEU A 256 18.84 3.46 -2.08
C LEU A 256 18.09 3.99 -0.85
N LEU A 257 17.24 4.99 -1.06
CA LEU A 257 16.29 5.48 -0.06
C LEU A 257 14.87 5.15 -0.51
N ALA A 258 14.22 4.21 0.15
CA ALA A 258 12.84 3.83 -0.09
C ALA A 258 11.91 4.58 0.88
N ILE A 259 11.10 5.49 0.35
CA ILE A 259 10.13 6.27 1.13
C ILE A 259 8.72 5.85 0.74
N SER A 260 7.87 5.57 1.73
CA SER A 260 6.43 5.42 1.52
C SER A 260 5.66 6.47 2.31
N LEU A 261 4.83 7.23 1.61
CA LEU A 261 3.95 8.25 2.18
C LEU A 261 2.60 7.62 2.48
N SER A 262 2.37 7.28 3.74
CA SER A 262 1.21 6.50 4.17
C SER A 262 -0.07 7.32 4.35
N SER A 263 0.04 8.64 4.56
CA SER A 263 -1.10 9.49 4.91
C SER A 263 -2.20 9.57 3.85
N PRO A 264 -1.90 9.57 2.55
CA PRO A 264 -2.96 9.60 1.53
C PRO A 264 -3.93 8.42 1.63
N ASP A 265 -3.43 7.24 2.03
CA ASP A 265 -4.28 6.06 2.24
C ASP A 265 -5.18 6.21 3.48
N TYR A 266 -4.65 6.67 4.60
CA TYR A 266 -5.45 6.91 5.80
C TYR A 266 -6.55 7.96 5.56
N VAL A 267 -6.22 9.06 4.90
CA VAL A 267 -7.19 10.11 4.53
C VAL A 267 -8.19 9.57 3.50
N GLY A 268 -7.71 8.85 2.49
CA GLY A 268 -8.56 8.26 1.45
C GLY A 268 -9.54 7.22 1.99
N HIS A 269 -9.11 6.35 2.90
CA HIS A 269 -10.00 5.41 3.58
C HIS A 269 -11.11 6.13 4.36
N GLN A 270 -10.75 7.20 5.07
CA GLN A 270 -11.67 7.91 5.95
C GLN A 270 -12.66 8.77 5.17
N PHE A 271 -12.19 9.59 4.24
CA PHE A 271 -13.00 10.60 3.56
C PHE A 271 -13.37 10.24 2.11
N GLY A 272 -12.61 9.35 1.49
CA GLY A 272 -12.83 8.94 0.10
C GLY A 272 -12.11 9.81 -0.93
N PRO A 273 -12.00 9.30 -2.18
CA PRO A 273 -11.19 9.92 -3.24
C PRO A 273 -11.79 11.20 -3.85
N ASN A 274 -12.97 11.62 -3.39
CA ASN A 274 -13.67 12.80 -3.88
C ASN A 274 -13.77 13.92 -2.83
N SER A 275 -13.21 13.73 -1.63
CA SER A 275 -13.28 14.66 -0.52
C SER A 275 -12.34 15.86 -0.67
N ILE A 276 -12.64 16.93 0.06
CA ILE A 276 -11.76 18.11 0.19
C ILE A 276 -10.46 17.72 0.88
N GLU A 277 -10.51 16.79 1.84
CA GLU A 277 -9.35 16.32 2.59
C GLU A 277 -8.31 15.65 1.68
N ILE A 278 -8.74 14.85 0.70
CA ILE A 278 -7.84 14.27 -0.29
C ILE A 278 -7.25 15.34 -1.19
N GLU A 279 -8.04 16.26 -1.70
CA GLU A 279 -7.53 17.35 -2.53
C GLU A 279 -6.50 18.19 -1.75
N ASP A 280 -6.81 18.59 -0.50
CA ASP A 280 -5.90 19.35 0.37
C ASP A 280 -4.62 18.58 0.68
N THR A 281 -4.74 17.27 0.91
CA THR A 281 -3.58 16.39 1.13
C THR A 281 -2.63 16.41 -0.08
N TYR A 282 -3.15 16.31 -1.30
CA TYR A 282 -2.32 16.35 -2.50
C TYR A 282 -1.76 17.73 -2.82
N LEU A 283 -2.48 18.80 -2.53
CA LEU A 283 -1.95 20.18 -2.70
C LEU A 283 -0.82 20.48 -1.71
N ARG A 284 -0.87 19.93 -0.49
CA ARG A 284 0.23 20.02 0.48
C ARG A 284 1.39 19.12 0.10
N LEU A 285 1.11 17.89 -0.34
CA LEU A 285 2.13 16.97 -0.83
C LEU A 285 2.91 17.55 -2.00
N ASP A 286 2.25 18.28 -2.91
CA ASP A 286 2.93 18.99 -4.00
C ASP A 286 4.01 19.95 -3.50
N LYS A 287 3.72 20.72 -2.44
CA LYS A 287 4.70 21.61 -1.80
C LYS A 287 5.81 20.85 -1.09
N ASP A 288 5.46 19.77 -0.41
CA ASP A 288 6.44 18.93 0.27
C ASP A 288 7.41 18.27 -0.73
N LEU A 289 6.90 17.81 -1.89
CA LEU A 289 7.72 17.28 -2.98
C LEU A 289 8.64 18.36 -3.57
N ALA A 290 8.13 19.56 -3.79
CA ALA A 290 8.95 20.69 -4.26
C ALA A 290 10.13 20.94 -3.32
N ALA A 291 9.86 21.02 -2.01
CA ALA A 291 10.89 21.21 -0.98
C ALA A 291 11.87 20.02 -0.89
N PHE A 292 11.38 18.81 -1.12
CA PHE A 292 12.20 17.60 -1.11
C PHE A 292 13.12 17.53 -2.35
N PHE A 293 12.65 17.89 -3.54
CA PHE A 293 13.48 17.94 -4.75
C PHE A 293 14.56 19.04 -4.64
N ASP A 294 14.21 20.22 -4.11
CA ASP A 294 15.19 21.29 -3.85
C ASP A 294 16.26 20.85 -2.82
N TYR A 295 15.85 20.06 -1.82
CA TYR A 295 16.79 19.49 -0.86
C TYR A 295 17.74 18.48 -1.52
N LEU A 296 17.22 17.56 -2.35
CA LEU A 296 18.05 16.61 -3.09
C LEU A 296 19.04 17.30 -4.03
N ASP A 297 18.60 18.33 -4.76
CA ASP A 297 19.46 19.10 -5.66
C ASP A 297 20.62 19.76 -4.91
N LYS A 298 20.37 20.26 -3.70
CA LYS A 298 21.40 20.90 -2.86
C LYS A 298 22.32 19.90 -2.17
N ARG A 299 21.77 18.77 -1.69
CA ARG A 299 22.50 17.84 -0.83
C ARG A 299 23.27 16.79 -1.62
N VAL A 300 22.66 16.23 -2.68
CA VAL A 300 23.24 15.20 -3.52
C VAL A 300 23.85 15.79 -4.79
N GLY A 301 23.23 16.82 -5.33
CA GLY A 301 23.61 17.48 -6.57
C GLY A 301 22.56 17.30 -7.66
N LYS A 302 22.26 18.37 -8.38
CA LYS A 302 21.32 18.33 -9.48
C LYS A 302 21.78 17.35 -10.56
N GLY A 303 20.91 16.42 -10.95
CA GLY A 303 21.23 15.36 -11.93
C GLY A 303 22.13 14.23 -11.39
N GLN A 304 22.38 14.15 -10.09
CA GLN A 304 23.16 13.07 -9.43
C GLN A 304 22.28 12.09 -8.67
N TRP A 305 20.97 12.18 -8.78
CA TRP A 305 19.99 11.29 -8.20
C TRP A 305 18.94 10.87 -9.21
N THR A 306 18.45 9.66 -9.10
CA THR A 306 17.29 9.15 -9.84
C THR A 306 16.14 8.99 -8.87
N PHE A 307 14.97 9.42 -9.30
CA PHE A 307 13.74 9.35 -8.52
C PHE A 307 12.63 8.70 -9.35
N PHE A 308 11.85 7.85 -8.73
CA PHE A 308 10.55 7.48 -9.26
C PHE A 308 9.47 7.67 -8.22
N ILE A 309 8.26 8.00 -8.67
CA ILE A 309 7.07 8.01 -7.85
C ILE A 309 6.04 7.05 -8.44
N THR A 310 5.40 6.28 -7.57
CA THR A 310 4.31 5.36 -7.93
C THR A 310 3.37 5.20 -6.73
N ALA A 311 2.35 4.37 -6.88
CA ALA A 311 1.49 3.94 -5.78
C ALA A 311 1.55 2.43 -5.62
N ASP A 312 1.16 1.93 -4.47
CA ASP A 312 0.98 0.52 -4.19
C ASP A 312 -0.41 0.00 -4.61
N HIS A 313 -1.40 0.88 -4.69
CA HIS A 313 -2.76 0.69 -5.25
C HIS A 313 -3.47 2.04 -5.37
N GLY A 314 -4.63 2.02 -6.03
CA GLY A 314 -5.60 3.10 -6.00
C GLY A 314 -6.69 2.85 -4.94
N VAL A 315 -7.93 3.34 -5.21
CA VAL A 315 -9.06 3.18 -4.28
C VAL A 315 -10.40 3.34 -4.98
N ALA A 316 -11.41 2.60 -4.54
CA ALA A 316 -12.79 2.74 -4.98
C ALA A 316 -13.43 4.04 -4.51
N HIS A 317 -14.46 4.49 -5.20
CA HIS A 317 -15.32 5.57 -4.68
C HIS A 317 -16.12 5.09 -3.46
N VAL A 318 -16.42 6.02 -2.54
CA VAL A 318 -17.28 5.72 -1.39
C VAL A 318 -18.67 5.27 -1.87
N PRO A 319 -19.25 4.19 -1.31
CA PRO A 319 -20.57 3.71 -1.73
C PRO A 319 -21.67 4.78 -1.67
N GLY A 320 -21.66 5.66 -0.64
CA GLY A 320 -22.59 6.77 -0.55
C GLY A 320 -22.42 7.81 -1.65
N PHE A 321 -21.20 8.07 -2.11
CA PHE A 321 -20.94 8.91 -3.29
C PHE A 321 -21.50 8.27 -4.57
N MET A 322 -21.33 6.95 -4.73
CA MET A 322 -21.89 6.22 -5.88
C MET A 322 -23.41 6.30 -5.91
N GLU A 323 -24.06 6.12 -4.74
CA GLU A 323 -25.51 6.22 -4.58
C GLU A 323 -26.04 7.64 -4.89
N GLU A 324 -25.41 8.68 -4.34
CA GLU A 324 -25.75 10.09 -4.58
C GLU A 324 -25.73 10.43 -6.10
N ASN A 325 -24.76 9.86 -6.82
CA ASN A 325 -24.56 10.11 -8.26
C ASN A 325 -25.25 9.05 -9.15
N LYS A 326 -26.09 8.17 -8.61
CA LYS A 326 -26.82 7.13 -9.32
C LYS A 326 -25.91 6.16 -10.08
N LEU A 327 -24.71 5.92 -9.55
CA LEU A 327 -23.73 4.97 -10.09
C LEU A 327 -23.89 3.61 -9.38
N PRO A 328 -23.64 2.49 -10.08
CA PRO A 328 -23.69 1.17 -9.46
C PRO A 328 -22.59 1.01 -8.42
N GLY A 329 -22.93 0.48 -7.25
CA GLY A 329 -21.97 0.23 -6.17
C GLY A 329 -22.70 -0.11 -4.87
N GLY A 330 -21.93 -0.40 -3.84
CA GLY A 330 -22.47 -0.72 -2.53
C GLY A 330 -21.45 -1.36 -1.59
N VAL A 331 -21.95 -1.87 -0.49
CA VAL A 331 -21.17 -2.57 0.52
C VAL A 331 -21.52 -4.05 0.51
N TRP A 332 -20.50 -4.90 0.51
CA TRP A 332 -20.67 -6.32 0.79
C TRP A 332 -20.50 -6.56 2.29
N ASP A 333 -21.61 -6.81 2.94
CA ASP A 333 -21.66 -7.00 4.40
C ASP A 333 -22.71 -7.99 4.71
N ASP A 334 -23.17 -8.89 4.13
CA ASP A 334 -24.40 -9.31 4.52
C ASP A 334 -24.63 -10.70 4.70
N GLY A 335 -24.92 -11.10 5.79
CA GLY A 335 -25.51 -12.37 6.14
C GLY A 335 -24.68 -13.61 5.75
N THR A 336 -23.70 -13.39 4.89
CA THR A 336 -22.68 -14.33 4.43
C THR A 336 -21.36 -14.17 5.16
N SER A 337 -21.40 -13.56 6.33
CA SER A 337 -20.28 -13.54 7.25
C SER A 337 -19.76 -14.96 7.49
N LEU A 338 -18.48 -15.08 7.80
CA LEU A 338 -17.84 -16.34 8.17
C LEU A 338 -18.66 -17.13 9.21
N THR A 339 -19.24 -16.42 10.18
CA THR A 339 -20.10 -17.02 11.22
C THR A 339 -21.40 -17.60 10.63
N SER A 340 -22.12 -16.83 9.83
CA SER A 340 -23.36 -17.24 9.22
C SER A 340 -23.18 -18.46 8.32
N LEU A 341 -22.15 -18.48 7.49
CA LEU A 341 -21.84 -19.61 6.62
C LEU A 341 -21.49 -20.88 7.44
N ASN A 342 -20.69 -20.74 8.50
CA ASN A 342 -20.36 -21.87 9.38
C ASN A 342 -21.60 -22.46 10.06
N GLU A 343 -22.56 -21.65 10.53
CA GLU A 343 -23.81 -22.13 11.11
C GLU A 343 -24.69 -22.87 10.07
N GLN A 344 -24.76 -22.37 8.86
CA GLN A 344 -25.47 -23.04 7.76
C GLN A 344 -24.81 -24.39 7.39
N ILE A 345 -23.48 -24.43 7.33
CA ILE A 345 -22.71 -25.66 7.05
C ILE A 345 -22.91 -26.66 8.19
N LYS A 346 -22.85 -26.22 9.44
CA LYS A 346 -23.12 -27.07 10.60
C LYS A 346 -24.50 -27.68 10.54
N THR A 347 -25.53 -26.88 10.24
CA THR A 347 -26.92 -27.36 10.16
C THR A 347 -27.10 -28.38 9.06
N ARG A 348 -26.50 -28.16 7.88
CA ARG A 348 -26.71 -29.00 6.69
C ARG A 348 -25.82 -30.24 6.66
N PHE A 349 -24.56 -30.10 7.09
CA PHE A 349 -23.52 -31.13 6.93
C PHE A 349 -23.00 -31.72 8.24
N GLY A 350 -23.34 -31.11 9.38
CA GLY A 350 -22.83 -31.52 10.69
C GLY A 350 -21.37 -31.13 10.96
N VAL A 351 -20.75 -30.28 10.12
CA VAL A 351 -19.36 -29.82 10.31
C VAL A 351 -19.36 -28.57 11.15
N ASN A 352 -18.73 -28.62 12.31
CA ASN A 352 -18.66 -27.50 13.25
C ASN A 352 -17.72 -26.42 12.76
N LYS A 353 -17.41 -25.74 12.15
CA LYS A 353 -16.37 -24.77 11.74
C LYS A 353 -15.59 -25.22 10.51
N ALA A 354 -16.31 -25.39 9.42
CA ALA A 354 -15.74 -25.75 8.13
C ALA A 354 -14.90 -24.63 7.50
N LEU A 355 -15.18 -23.36 7.87
CA LEU A 355 -14.45 -22.18 7.42
C LEU A 355 -13.65 -21.60 8.57
N LEU A 356 -12.32 -21.53 8.42
CA LEU A 356 -11.38 -21.04 9.43
C LEU A 356 -11.27 -19.52 9.44
N ALA A 357 -11.24 -18.90 8.26
CA ALA A 357 -11.04 -17.47 8.09
C ALA A 357 -11.63 -16.98 6.77
N PHE A 358 -11.88 -15.67 6.71
CA PHE A 358 -12.05 -14.91 5.49
C PHE A 358 -10.98 -13.80 5.47
N SER A 359 -10.17 -13.74 4.42
CA SER A 359 -9.13 -12.74 4.26
C SER A 359 -8.80 -12.55 2.78
N ASN A 360 -8.57 -11.32 2.36
CA ASN A 360 -8.17 -10.99 0.98
C ASN A 360 -9.17 -11.53 -0.07
N TYR A 361 -10.47 -11.44 0.21
CA TYR A 361 -11.57 -11.98 -0.61
C TYR A 361 -11.51 -13.50 -0.81
N GLN A 362 -10.93 -14.23 0.16
CA GLN A 362 -10.80 -15.68 0.11
C GLN A 362 -11.29 -16.32 1.41
N PHE A 363 -12.04 -17.41 1.31
CA PHE A 363 -12.36 -18.29 2.43
C PHE A 363 -11.32 -19.40 2.55
N TYR A 364 -10.96 -19.72 3.78
CA TYR A 364 -10.03 -20.78 4.15
C TYR A 364 -10.80 -21.95 4.77
N LEU A 365 -10.71 -23.13 4.18
CA LEU A 365 -11.38 -24.35 4.66
C LEU A 365 -10.59 -25.00 5.80
N ASP A 366 -11.32 -25.59 6.75
CA ASP A 366 -10.79 -26.57 7.68
C ASP A 366 -10.86 -27.99 7.07
N HIS A 367 -9.82 -28.33 6.31
CA HIS A 367 -9.73 -29.61 5.63
C HIS A 367 -9.86 -30.80 6.61
N ALA A 368 -9.27 -30.68 7.83
CA ALA A 368 -9.30 -31.72 8.85
C ALA A 368 -10.70 -31.92 9.43
N ALA A 369 -11.40 -30.82 9.76
CA ALA A 369 -12.76 -30.88 10.29
C ALA A 369 -13.75 -31.46 9.25
N ILE A 370 -13.61 -31.07 7.98
CA ILE A 370 -14.45 -31.57 6.88
C ILE A 370 -14.24 -33.08 6.68
N ALA A 371 -12.99 -33.52 6.62
CA ALA A 371 -12.64 -34.94 6.48
C ALA A 371 -13.12 -35.78 7.66
N SER A 372 -12.93 -35.26 8.90
CA SER A 372 -13.37 -35.96 10.13
C SER A 372 -14.89 -36.14 10.20
N ALA A 373 -15.65 -35.24 9.58
CA ALA A 373 -17.11 -35.36 9.47
C ALA A 373 -17.54 -36.29 8.31
N GLY A 374 -16.61 -36.90 7.59
CA GLY A 374 -16.90 -37.77 6.43
C GLY A 374 -17.49 -37.02 5.25
N LYS A 375 -17.21 -35.72 5.11
CA LYS A 375 -17.68 -34.87 4.02
C LYS A 375 -16.56 -34.57 3.04
N SER A 376 -16.93 -34.33 1.77
CA SER A 376 -15.97 -33.88 0.77
C SER A 376 -15.81 -32.36 0.81
N GLU A 377 -14.60 -31.88 0.55
CA GLU A 377 -14.34 -30.46 0.41
C GLU A 377 -15.19 -29.84 -0.72
N LYS A 378 -15.43 -30.61 -1.78
CA LYS A 378 -16.26 -30.17 -2.90
C LYS A 378 -17.70 -29.88 -2.49
N GLU A 379 -18.32 -30.75 -1.67
CA GLU A 379 -19.69 -30.52 -1.19
C GLU A 379 -19.80 -29.23 -0.39
N ILE A 380 -18.82 -28.95 0.48
CA ILE A 380 -18.79 -27.74 1.30
C ILE A 380 -18.50 -26.51 0.42
N THR A 381 -17.56 -26.60 -0.50
CA THR A 381 -17.21 -25.51 -1.43
C THR A 381 -18.37 -25.15 -2.33
N ASP A 382 -19.01 -26.13 -2.96
CA ASP A 382 -20.19 -25.94 -3.82
C ASP A 382 -21.33 -25.28 -3.03
N PHE A 383 -21.56 -25.71 -1.80
CA PHE A 383 -22.56 -25.11 -0.94
C PHE A 383 -22.26 -23.65 -0.63
N VAL A 384 -21.02 -23.31 -0.24
CA VAL A 384 -20.59 -21.92 0.06
C VAL A 384 -20.78 -21.04 -1.18
N ILE A 385 -20.32 -21.51 -2.34
CA ILE A 385 -20.46 -20.78 -3.61
C ILE A 385 -21.95 -20.56 -3.95
N ALA A 386 -22.81 -21.55 -3.73
CA ALA A 386 -24.25 -21.44 -3.97
C ALA A 386 -24.93 -20.39 -3.04
N GLN A 387 -24.38 -20.13 -1.83
CA GLN A 387 -24.86 -19.06 -0.95
C GLN A 387 -24.35 -17.68 -1.39
N LEU A 388 -23.17 -17.61 -2.01
CA LEU A 388 -22.52 -16.34 -2.40
C LEU A 388 -23.06 -15.79 -3.72
N LEU A 389 -23.22 -16.63 -4.74
CA LEU A 389 -23.59 -16.21 -6.10
C LEU A 389 -24.91 -15.42 -6.21
N PRO A 390 -25.96 -15.67 -5.41
CA PRO A 390 -27.20 -14.89 -5.46
C PRO A 390 -27.05 -13.46 -4.90
N LEU A 391 -25.96 -13.16 -4.20
CA LEU A 391 -25.78 -11.87 -3.57
C LEU A 391 -25.48 -10.77 -4.60
N LYS A 392 -26.17 -9.65 -4.50
CA LYS A 392 -26.02 -8.52 -5.42
C LYS A 392 -24.60 -7.98 -5.50
N ALA A 393 -23.83 -8.10 -4.41
CA ALA A 393 -22.43 -7.67 -4.35
C ALA A 393 -21.47 -8.56 -5.14
N VAL A 394 -21.82 -9.84 -5.31
CA VAL A 394 -20.92 -10.87 -5.81
C VAL A 394 -21.05 -11.02 -7.33
N ALA A 395 -19.95 -10.78 -8.03
CA ALA A 395 -19.86 -11.02 -9.48
C ALA A 395 -19.53 -12.48 -9.79
N ASN A 396 -18.69 -13.11 -8.96
CA ASN A 396 -18.30 -14.50 -9.12
C ASN A 396 -17.77 -15.08 -7.80
N ALA A 397 -17.83 -16.40 -7.64
CA ALA A 397 -17.22 -17.15 -6.57
C ALA A 397 -16.82 -18.53 -7.11
N PHE A 398 -15.59 -18.98 -6.81
CA PHE A 398 -15.07 -20.24 -7.36
C PHE A 398 -13.95 -20.82 -6.50
N PRO A 399 -13.70 -22.16 -6.61
CA PRO A 399 -12.57 -22.78 -5.93
C PRO A 399 -11.25 -22.34 -6.58
N LEU A 400 -10.28 -21.85 -5.79
CA LEU A 400 -8.99 -21.41 -6.32
C LEU A 400 -8.19 -22.54 -6.96
N ARG A 401 -8.37 -23.78 -6.50
CA ARG A 401 -7.74 -24.97 -7.11
C ARG A 401 -8.29 -25.29 -8.52
N GLU A 402 -9.46 -24.78 -8.85
CA GLU A 402 -10.11 -24.96 -10.17
C GLU A 402 -10.00 -23.70 -11.05
N LEU A 403 -9.11 -22.76 -10.71
CA LEU A 403 -8.93 -21.49 -11.44
C LEU A 403 -8.71 -21.72 -12.95
N ASN A 404 -7.96 -22.76 -13.33
CA ASN A 404 -7.71 -23.09 -14.73
C ASN A 404 -8.96 -23.55 -15.50
N GLN A 405 -10.00 -24.02 -14.80
CA GLN A 405 -11.27 -24.50 -15.36
C GLN A 405 -12.37 -23.43 -15.25
N THR A 406 -12.14 -22.36 -14.51
CA THR A 406 -13.11 -21.29 -14.31
C THR A 406 -13.07 -20.31 -15.47
N THR A 407 -14.23 -19.97 -16.04
CA THR A 407 -14.31 -18.93 -17.07
C THR A 407 -14.23 -17.55 -16.42
N LEU A 408 -13.13 -16.87 -16.66
CA LEU A 408 -12.87 -15.52 -16.18
C LEU A 408 -12.36 -14.66 -17.34
N PRO A 409 -12.78 -13.37 -17.44
CA PRO A 409 -12.21 -12.45 -18.41
C PRO A 409 -10.77 -12.07 -18.05
N GLU A 410 -9.98 -11.65 -19.05
CA GLU A 410 -8.73 -10.95 -18.80
C GLU A 410 -9.01 -9.46 -18.48
N PRO A 411 -8.22 -8.79 -17.64
CA PRO A 411 -7.02 -9.32 -16.94
C PRO A 411 -7.32 -10.06 -15.61
N MET A 412 -8.57 -10.23 -15.22
CA MET A 412 -8.96 -10.83 -13.93
C MET A 412 -8.29 -12.19 -13.71
N ARG A 413 -8.33 -13.08 -14.71
CA ARG A 413 -7.70 -14.41 -14.63
C ARG A 413 -6.21 -14.31 -14.31
N SER A 414 -5.48 -13.52 -15.08
CA SER A 414 -4.03 -13.32 -14.89
C SER A 414 -3.73 -12.71 -13.53
N MET A 415 -4.51 -11.72 -13.10
CA MET A 415 -4.32 -11.05 -11.81
C MET A 415 -4.57 -11.99 -10.62
N ILE A 416 -5.59 -12.84 -10.68
CA ILE A 416 -5.87 -13.84 -9.63
C ILE A 416 -4.76 -14.90 -9.62
N THR A 417 -4.30 -15.36 -10.79
CA THR A 417 -3.18 -16.30 -10.90
C THR A 417 -1.92 -15.75 -10.25
N ASN A 418 -1.58 -14.50 -10.54
CA ASN A 418 -0.42 -13.81 -9.98
C ASN A 418 -0.55 -13.54 -8.47
N GLY A 419 -1.78 -13.41 -7.96
CA GLY A 419 -2.08 -13.19 -6.54
C GLY A 419 -2.10 -14.47 -5.70
N PHE A 420 -2.29 -15.63 -6.30
CA PHE A 420 -2.52 -16.88 -5.59
C PHE A 420 -1.23 -17.62 -5.22
N ASN A 421 -0.90 -17.64 -3.94
CA ASN A 421 0.16 -18.48 -3.41
C ASN A 421 -0.44 -19.73 -2.77
N VAL A 422 -0.06 -20.90 -3.29
CA VAL A 422 -0.61 -22.22 -2.90
C VAL A 422 -0.49 -22.53 -1.39
N LYS A 423 0.54 -21.99 -0.72
CA LYS A 423 0.76 -22.26 0.72
C LYS A 423 0.06 -21.25 1.64
N ARG A 424 -0.23 -20.04 1.14
CA ARG A 424 -0.74 -18.92 1.94
C ARG A 424 -2.13 -18.45 1.52
N GLY A 425 -2.58 -18.82 0.34
CA GLY A 425 -3.90 -18.49 -0.18
C GLY A 425 -5.03 -19.31 0.45
N GLY A 426 -6.26 -18.82 0.30
CA GLY A 426 -7.49 -19.50 0.66
C GLY A 426 -7.89 -20.58 -0.32
N ASP A 427 -9.11 -21.10 -0.17
CA ASP A 427 -9.65 -22.19 -0.99
C ASP A 427 -10.75 -21.72 -1.95
N ILE A 428 -11.55 -20.72 -1.53
CA ILE A 428 -12.65 -20.17 -2.33
C ILE A 428 -12.40 -18.68 -2.54
N GLN A 429 -12.31 -18.24 -3.78
CA GLN A 429 -12.20 -16.83 -4.16
C GLN A 429 -13.58 -16.22 -4.34
N ILE A 430 -13.78 -15.00 -3.83
CA ILE A 430 -14.91 -14.14 -4.18
C ILE A 430 -14.41 -13.01 -5.08
N VAL A 431 -15.23 -12.63 -6.04
CA VAL A 431 -15.07 -11.43 -6.85
C VAL A 431 -16.30 -10.56 -6.65
N LEU A 432 -16.12 -9.35 -6.16
CA LEU A 432 -17.22 -8.40 -6.04
C LEU A 432 -17.49 -7.69 -7.38
N ASN A 433 -18.70 -7.19 -7.55
CA ASN A 433 -19.06 -6.35 -8.68
C ASN A 433 -18.32 -4.98 -8.63
N PRO A 434 -18.12 -4.30 -9.77
CA PRO A 434 -17.50 -2.96 -9.79
C PRO A 434 -18.21 -1.99 -8.87
N GLY A 435 -17.44 -1.19 -8.11
CA GLY A 435 -18.00 -0.22 -7.17
C GLY A 435 -18.54 -0.82 -5.86
N TRP A 436 -18.48 -2.15 -5.69
CA TRP A 436 -18.77 -2.81 -4.41
C TRP A 436 -17.49 -2.97 -3.61
N ILE A 437 -17.57 -2.70 -2.32
CA ILE A 437 -16.43 -2.81 -1.40
C ILE A 437 -16.78 -3.66 -0.18
N GLU A 438 -15.76 -4.26 0.43
CA GLU A 438 -15.86 -4.81 1.78
C GLU A 438 -15.79 -3.69 2.81
N GLY A 439 -16.59 -3.73 3.88
CA GLY A 439 -16.51 -2.77 4.97
C GLY A 439 -17.83 -2.07 5.30
N SER A 440 -17.83 -0.74 5.34
CA SER A 440 -18.96 0.06 5.78
C SER A 440 -19.47 1.04 4.70
N LYS A 441 -20.63 1.70 4.97
CA LYS A 441 -21.16 2.73 4.08
C LYS A 441 -20.41 4.05 4.18
N THR A 442 -19.61 4.24 5.22
CA THR A 442 -18.77 5.42 5.43
C THR A 442 -17.32 5.10 5.13
N GLY A 443 -16.65 6.02 4.43
CA GLY A 443 -15.31 5.78 3.95
C GLY A 443 -15.26 4.78 2.78
N THR A 444 -14.06 4.35 2.42
CA THR A 444 -13.85 3.45 1.30
C THR A 444 -12.66 2.51 1.54
N THR A 445 -12.49 1.55 0.64
CA THR A 445 -11.36 0.62 0.63
C THR A 445 -10.99 0.20 -0.80
N HIS A 446 -10.00 -0.63 -0.90
CA HIS A 446 -9.38 -1.15 -2.13
C HIS A 446 -9.13 -2.67 -1.97
N GLY A 447 -8.55 -3.32 -2.97
CA GLY A 447 -8.19 -4.74 -2.89
C GLY A 447 -8.70 -5.55 -4.09
N LEU A 448 -9.45 -4.93 -4.99
CA LEU A 448 -10.01 -5.57 -6.16
C LEU A 448 -9.14 -5.32 -7.41
N TRP A 449 -9.44 -6.03 -8.47
CA TRP A 449 -8.71 -5.99 -9.75
C TRP A 449 -9.13 -4.82 -10.66
N TYR A 450 -10.13 -4.03 -10.28
CA TYR A 450 -10.68 -2.98 -11.13
C TYR A 450 -9.72 -1.80 -11.33
N PRO A 451 -9.84 -1.04 -12.43
CA PRO A 451 -8.93 0.06 -12.75
C PRO A 451 -8.81 1.13 -11.66
N TYR A 452 -9.88 1.38 -10.88
CA TYR A 452 -9.81 2.36 -9.79
C TYR A 452 -8.86 1.94 -8.65
N ASP A 453 -8.58 0.64 -8.50
CA ASP A 453 -7.59 0.10 -7.57
C ASP A 453 -6.26 -0.20 -8.28
N ALA A 454 -6.29 -0.59 -9.55
CA ALA A 454 -5.14 -1.15 -10.26
C ALA A 454 -4.40 -0.15 -11.15
N HIS A 455 -5.00 0.97 -11.60
CA HIS A 455 -4.33 1.98 -12.42
C HIS A 455 -3.64 3.02 -11.53
N ILE A 456 -2.33 2.96 -11.49
CA ILE A 456 -1.45 3.74 -10.62
C ILE A 456 -0.56 4.70 -11.42
N PRO A 457 -0.09 5.80 -10.82
CA PRO A 457 0.93 6.65 -11.43
C PRO A 457 2.29 5.93 -11.46
N LEU A 458 3.11 6.26 -12.46
CA LEU A 458 4.54 5.96 -12.47
C LEU A 458 5.26 7.04 -13.25
N VAL A 459 6.06 7.85 -12.55
CA VAL A 459 6.87 8.89 -13.18
C VAL A 459 8.31 8.78 -12.69
N TRP A 460 9.25 8.83 -13.65
CA TRP A 460 10.68 8.78 -13.40
C TRP A 460 11.31 10.15 -13.64
N MET A 461 12.30 10.55 -12.86
CA MET A 461 12.99 11.82 -13.02
C MET A 461 14.44 11.75 -12.50
N GLY A 462 15.33 12.54 -13.06
CA GLY A 462 16.70 12.73 -12.59
C GLY A 462 17.76 12.08 -13.47
N TRP A 463 18.83 11.55 -12.85
CA TRP A 463 19.95 10.98 -13.60
C TRP A 463 19.53 9.86 -14.55
N GLY A 464 19.98 9.93 -15.78
CA GLY A 464 19.68 8.94 -16.82
C GLY A 464 18.28 9.02 -17.42
N ILE A 465 17.40 9.89 -16.91
CA ILE A 465 16.01 10.00 -17.39
C ILE A 465 15.86 11.17 -18.38
N LYS A 466 15.36 10.87 -19.56
CA LYS A 466 14.94 11.87 -20.54
C LYS A 466 13.47 12.20 -20.36
N PRO A 467 13.08 13.49 -20.37
CA PRO A 467 11.68 13.88 -20.30
C PRO A 467 10.85 13.25 -21.43
N GLY A 468 9.65 12.79 -21.10
CA GLY A 468 8.76 12.16 -22.07
C GLY A 468 7.57 11.48 -21.45
N LYS A 469 6.83 10.73 -22.27
CA LYS A 469 5.70 9.91 -21.81
C LYS A 469 5.48 8.69 -22.71
N SER A 470 4.90 7.65 -22.14
CA SER A 470 4.46 6.45 -22.87
C SER A 470 3.05 6.07 -22.44
N ASN A 471 2.19 5.77 -23.43
CA ASN A 471 0.85 5.20 -23.18
C ASN A 471 0.83 3.67 -23.29
N ARG A 472 2.00 3.05 -23.47
CA ARG A 472 2.12 1.59 -23.46
C ARG A 472 1.74 1.05 -22.07
N THR A 473 1.04 -0.08 -22.04
CA THR A 473 0.77 -0.76 -20.77
C THR A 473 2.08 -1.23 -20.14
N ILE A 474 2.30 -0.83 -18.90
CA ILE A 474 3.45 -1.16 -18.07
C ILE A 474 2.92 -1.84 -16.81
N GLY A 475 3.53 -2.96 -16.41
CA GLY A 475 3.21 -3.61 -15.15
C GLY A 475 3.93 -2.95 -13.98
N MET A 476 3.32 -2.92 -12.80
CA MET A 476 4.02 -2.53 -11.58
C MET A 476 5.30 -3.36 -11.38
N THR A 477 5.27 -4.63 -11.78
CA THR A 477 6.43 -5.54 -11.76
C THR A 477 7.62 -5.05 -12.58
N ASP A 478 7.41 -4.11 -13.52
CA ASP A 478 8.45 -3.64 -14.44
C ASP A 478 9.39 -2.60 -13.80
N ILE A 479 9.03 -2.05 -12.62
CA ILE A 479 9.79 -1.00 -11.93
C ILE A 479 11.16 -1.53 -11.48
N SER A 480 11.19 -2.61 -10.73
CA SER A 480 12.43 -3.15 -10.16
C SER A 480 13.43 -3.65 -11.22
N PRO A 481 13.04 -4.43 -12.26
CA PRO A 481 13.96 -4.80 -13.34
C PRO A 481 14.46 -3.60 -14.15
N THR A 482 13.68 -2.52 -14.26
CA THR A 482 14.14 -1.27 -14.90
C THR A 482 15.25 -0.62 -14.08
N LEU A 483 15.09 -0.54 -12.74
CA LEU A 483 16.15 -0.06 -11.86
C LEU A 483 17.41 -0.95 -11.96
N ALA A 484 17.25 -2.28 -11.98
CA ALA A 484 18.37 -3.19 -12.12
C ALA A 484 19.14 -2.94 -13.43
N ALA A 485 18.43 -2.73 -14.55
CA ALA A 485 19.04 -2.40 -15.83
C ALA A 485 19.79 -1.05 -15.81
N MET A 486 19.20 -0.01 -15.21
CA MET A 486 19.84 1.29 -15.06
C MET A 486 21.11 1.23 -14.21
N LEU A 487 21.10 0.39 -13.18
CA LEU A 487 22.21 0.22 -12.24
C LEU A 487 23.26 -0.83 -12.71
N HIS A 488 22.99 -1.54 -13.83
CA HIS A 488 23.81 -2.65 -14.32
C HIS A 488 24.05 -3.75 -13.29
N ILE A 489 23.00 -4.11 -12.53
CA ILE A 489 23.01 -5.16 -11.52
C ILE A 489 22.01 -6.27 -11.86
N GLN A 490 22.06 -7.39 -11.15
CA GLN A 490 21.08 -8.46 -11.29
C GLN A 490 19.68 -7.96 -10.87
N MET A 491 18.65 -8.48 -11.54
CA MET A 491 17.27 -8.32 -11.09
C MET A 491 17.04 -9.12 -9.82
N PRO A 492 16.11 -8.71 -8.94
CA PRO A 492 15.68 -9.53 -7.82
C PRO A 492 15.31 -10.95 -8.25
N ASN A 493 15.67 -11.93 -7.43
CA ASN A 493 15.59 -13.34 -7.77
C ASN A 493 14.19 -13.90 -8.06
N GLY A 494 13.14 -13.18 -7.64
CA GLY A 494 11.74 -13.52 -7.93
C GLY A 494 11.10 -12.61 -8.99
N SER A 495 11.86 -11.75 -9.67
CA SER A 495 11.34 -10.79 -10.64
C SER A 495 10.71 -11.49 -11.85
N VAL A 496 9.52 -11.04 -12.24
CA VAL A 496 8.77 -11.48 -13.44
C VAL A 496 8.50 -10.31 -14.40
N GLY A 497 8.86 -9.10 -14.02
CA GLY A 497 8.66 -7.89 -14.80
C GLY A 497 9.66 -7.76 -15.96
N LYS A 498 9.41 -6.76 -16.78
CA LYS A 498 10.23 -6.42 -17.96
C LYS A 498 10.85 -5.05 -17.78
N VAL A 499 12.00 -4.84 -18.40
CA VAL A 499 12.63 -3.51 -18.43
C VAL A 499 11.77 -2.55 -19.25
N ILE A 500 11.52 -1.35 -18.71
CA ILE A 500 10.88 -0.25 -19.43
C ILE A 500 11.96 0.37 -20.32
N GLU A 501 12.01 -0.06 -21.58
CA GLU A 501 13.10 0.32 -22.49
C GLU A 501 13.18 1.84 -22.73
N GLU A 502 12.07 2.55 -22.64
CA GLU A 502 12.03 4.00 -22.81
C GLU A 502 12.77 4.75 -21.70
N ILE A 503 12.96 4.11 -20.55
CA ILE A 503 13.69 4.66 -19.41
C ILE A 503 15.21 4.38 -19.52
N THR A 504 15.59 3.28 -20.16
CA THR A 504 16.99 2.81 -20.21
C THR A 504 17.71 3.18 -21.50
N LYS A 505 17.05 3.82 -22.44
CA LYS A 505 17.58 4.36 -23.72
C LYS A 505 17.93 5.85 -23.56
#